data_4aa6be1546fcadd10dbd93a796d109e3
#
_entry.id   4aa6be1546fcadd10dbd93a796d109e3
#
_cell.length_a   1.000
_cell.length_b   1.000
_cell.length_c   1.000
_cell.angle_alpha   90.00
_cell.angle_beta   90.00
_cell.angle_gamma   90.00
#
_symmetry.space_group_name_H-M   'P 1'
#
loop_
_entity.id
_entity.type
_entity.pdbx_description
1 polymer ?
#
loop_
_entity_poly.entity_id
_entity_poly.type
_entity_poly.pdbx_seq_one_letter_code
_entity_poly.pdbx_strand_id
1 'polypeptide(L)'
;MPYRLVKIVDAGEVSKIFISQFLSDKRKKIICMRTYRTKDITDIHLIIQAIYMAFKGKWHRTETRRILRKCCGDTIDEKCVYLAKSIQQTVIQMNREPDVYKVSERVDANTRKIRQIASTSVHSQIYHWLFVLACQDIFMKQIYVHQCASIPKRGGTYGKKFVERWLQNDKKNTKYCLKIDFKKCYQHIQPDIVMKLLRNKIRDKNVLWLAETILYSYDDGLPIGSVTSQWLCNFVISYICHYLKETLNVEHCIFYMDDGCIFGNNKKKLHKIKRELDEYCSSFGLVIKDNWQVFRVDYIDKKESARMGKTIHKGRFVDFMGYKFYRDHTEIRRATSLRIRRKFKKARKHIQNKEQLSSRLCAGCLSYMGAIKIQIHFIFITNI
;
A
#
# COMPACT_ATOMS: atom_id res chain seq x y z
N MET A 1 18.70 25.93 -39.42
CA MET A 1 19.44 25.73 -38.16
C MET A 1 18.79 24.57 -37.41
N PRO A 2 19.53 23.46 -37.12
CA PRO A 2 18.94 22.25 -36.58
C PRO A 2 18.77 22.36 -35.04
N TYR A 3 17.59 22.03 -34.57
CA TYR A 3 17.31 21.86 -33.13
C TYR A 3 18.15 20.74 -32.54
N ARG A 4 19.07 21.09 -31.64
CA ARG A 4 19.77 20.13 -30.79
C ARG A 4 18.76 19.43 -29.87
N LEU A 5 18.59 18.15 -30.06
CA LEU A 5 17.95 17.24 -29.11
C LEU A 5 18.70 17.31 -27.77
N VAL A 6 18.12 17.98 -26.79
CA VAL A 6 18.56 17.87 -25.40
C VAL A 6 18.19 16.45 -24.96
N LYS A 7 19.20 15.62 -24.73
CA LYS A 7 19.04 14.30 -24.09
C LYS A 7 18.31 14.53 -22.77
N ILE A 8 17.07 14.07 -22.70
CA ILE A 8 16.34 13.93 -21.44
C ILE A 8 17.06 12.83 -20.69
N VAL A 9 17.90 13.21 -19.73
CA VAL A 9 18.50 12.25 -18.79
C VAL A 9 17.33 11.65 -18.03
N ASP A 10 17.20 10.33 -18.10
CA ASP A 10 16.13 9.57 -17.49
C ASP A 10 16.15 9.81 -15.97
N ALA A 11 15.07 10.37 -15.43
CA ALA A 11 14.89 10.60 -13.99
C ALA A 11 15.11 9.33 -13.14
N GLY A 12 15.14 8.16 -13.79
CA GLY A 12 15.51 6.87 -13.22
C GLY A 12 17.02 6.72 -12.92
N GLU A 13 17.90 7.34 -13.71
CA GLU A 13 19.35 7.26 -13.49
C GLU A 13 19.82 8.20 -12.38
N VAL A 14 19.28 9.42 -12.32
CA VAL A 14 19.59 10.37 -11.23
C VAL A 14 19.11 9.79 -9.89
N SER A 15 17.94 9.13 -9.85
CA SER A 15 17.47 8.45 -8.65
C SER A 15 18.34 7.25 -8.26
N LYS A 16 18.94 6.54 -9.23
CA LYS A 16 19.84 5.40 -8.99
C LYS A 16 21.19 5.84 -8.44
N ILE A 17 21.76 6.94 -8.93
CA ILE A 17 23.04 7.48 -8.46
C ILE A 17 22.87 8.03 -7.02
N PHE A 18 21.79 8.77 -6.74
CA PHE A 18 21.47 9.24 -5.38
C PHE A 18 21.17 8.09 -4.42
N ILE A 19 20.43 7.08 -4.86
CA ILE A 19 20.11 5.88 -4.06
C ILE A 19 21.37 5.03 -3.85
N SER A 20 22.28 4.92 -4.83
CA SER A 20 23.52 4.13 -4.69
C SER A 20 24.53 4.80 -3.75
N GLN A 21 24.72 6.11 -3.81
CA GLN A 21 25.52 6.86 -2.84
C GLN A 21 24.91 6.81 -1.43
N PHE A 22 23.58 6.92 -1.32
CA PHE A 22 22.87 6.78 -0.04
C PHE A 22 22.97 5.38 0.56
N LEU A 23 23.08 4.33 -0.28
CA LEU A 23 23.25 2.95 0.16
C LEU A 23 24.72 2.60 0.50
N SER A 24 25.71 3.29 -0.08
CA SER A 24 27.13 3.08 0.24
C SER A 24 27.51 3.63 1.63
N ASP A 25 26.90 4.74 2.05
CA ASP A 25 27.12 5.32 3.39
C ASP A 25 26.45 4.51 4.53
N LYS A 26 25.50 3.64 4.20
CA LYS A 26 24.85 2.75 5.20
C LYS A 26 25.74 1.63 5.71
N ARG A 27 26.88 1.31 5.07
CA ARG A 27 27.76 0.22 5.53
C ARG A 27 28.67 0.58 6.70
N LYS A 28 28.78 1.84 7.10
CA LYS A 28 29.71 2.30 8.12
C LYS A 28 29.14 2.64 9.49
N LYS A 29 27.82 2.47 9.75
CA LYS A 29 27.25 2.68 11.10
C LYS A 29 26.21 1.63 11.48
N ILE A 30 26.66 0.40 11.68
CA ILE A 30 25.96 -0.57 12.52
C ILE A 30 26.74 -0.64 13.81
N ILE A 31 26.35 0.13 14.81
CA ILE A 31 26.45 -0.21 16.24
C ILE A 31 25.54 0.77 16.99
N CYS A 32 24.57 0.15 17.68
CA CYS A 32 23.95 0.58 18.92
C CYS A 32 22.81 1.59 18.92
N MET A 33 21.84 1.16 19.66
CA MET A 33 20.69 1.81 20.32
C MET A 33 19.39 1.88 19.53
N ARG A 34 18.45 1.09 20.03
CA ARG A 34 17.01 1.06 19.71
C ARG A 34 16.31 2.36 20.13
N THR A 35 16.74 3.48 19.58
CA THR A 35 15.99 4.73 19.70
C THR A 35 15.20 4.95 18.43
N TYR A 36 13.90 5.01 18.58
CA TYR A 36 12.95 5.36 17.50
C TYR A 36 13.07 6.87 17.25
N ARG A 37 14.11 7.28 16.52
CA ARG A 37 14.27 8.68 16.11
C ARG A 37 13.64 8.88 14.75
N THR A 38 12.83 9.91 14.62
CA THR A 38 12.44 10.49 13.32
C THR A 38 13.68 11.07 12.66
N LYS A 39 13.66 11.21 11.33
CA LYS A 39 14.64 12.05 10.65
C LYS A 39 14.26 13.50 10.87
N ASP A 40 15.27 14.35 10.91
CA ASP A 40 15.07 15.78 11.03
C ASP A 40 14.35 16.34 9.79
N ILE A 41 13.16 16.90 9.98
CA ILE A 41 12.37 17.48 8.87
C ILE A 41 12.91 18.84 8.41
N THR A 42 13.90 19.40 9.12
CA THR A 42 14.63 20.60 8.69
C THR A 42 15.86 20.28 7.84
N ASP A 43 16.22 18.98 7.71
CA ASP A 43 17.31 18.55 6.83
C ASP A 43 16.97 18.82 5.37
N ILE A 44 17.79 19.66 4.74
CA ILE A 44 17.61 20.07 3.33
C ILE A 44 17.59 18.89 2.37
N HIS A 45 18.38 17.84 2.63
CA HIS A 45 18.43 16.64 1.80
C HIS A 45 17.14 15.83 1.90
N LEU A 46 16.56 15.74 3.10
CA LEU A 46 15.26 15.09 3.29
C LEU A 46 14.15 15.86 2.58
N ILE A 47 14.17 17.19 2.63
CA ILE A 47 13.20 18.06 1.95
C ILE A 47 13.34 17.91 0.42
N ILE A 48 14.55 17.91 -0.13
CA ILE A 48 14.80 17.66 -1.55
C ILE A 48 14.22 16.29 -1.94
N GLN A 49 14.47 15.25 -1.16
CA GLN A 49 13.90 13.93 -1.41
C GLN A 49 12.37 13.97 -1.42
N ALA A 50 11.75 14.71 -0.51
CA ALA A 50 10.29 14.88 -0.47
C ALA A 50 9.75 15.59 -1.72
N ILE A 51 10.46 16.60 -2.24
CA ILE A 51 10.12 17.31 -3.49
C ILE A 51 10.12 16.32 -4.66
N TYR A 52 11.18 15.54 -4.83
CA TYR A 52 11.26 14.54 -5.91
C TYR A 52 10.15 13.50 -5.80
N MET A 53 9.85 13.03 -4.59
CA MET A 53 8.76 12.08 -4.38
C MET A 53 7.39 12.69 -4.70
N ALA A 54 7.14 13.94 -4.35
CA ALA A 54 5.90 14.65 -4.65
C ALA A 54 5.73 14.92 -6.16
N PHE A 55 6.83 15.22 -6.87
CA PHE A 55 6.83 15.52 -8.30
C PHE A 55 6.90 14.28 -9.20
N LYS A 56 7.22 13.12 -8.65
CA LYS A 56 7.32 11.86 -9.40
C LYS A 56 6.06 11.60 -10.23
N GLY A 57 6.23 11.49 -11.55
CA GLY A 57 5.14 11.33 -12.53
C GLY A 57 4.26 12.57 -12.73
N LYS A 58 4.68 13.75 -12.22
CA LYS A 58 3.93 15.01 -12.30
C LYS A 58 4.75 16.18 -12.85
N TRP A 59 5.99 15.98 -13.26
CA TRP A 59 6.89 17.01 -13.76
C TRP A 59 6.29 17.84 -14.91
N HIS A 60 5.47 17.20 -15.76
CA HIS A 60 4.80 17.83 -16.90
C HIS A 60 3.52 18.60 -16.53
N ARG A 61 3.02 18.48 -15.29
CA ARG A 61 1.77 19.16 -14.88
C ARG A 61 1.96 20.67 -14.79
N THR A 62 0.95 21.41 -15.18
CA THR A 62 0.93 22.88 -15.12
C THR A 62 1.25 23.42 -13.73
N GLU A 63 0.71 22.76 -12.69
CA GLU A 63 0.95 23.15 -11.31
C GLU A 63 2.43 23.01 -10.92
N THR A 64 3.07 21.87 -11.23
CA THR A 64 4.50 21.65 -10.96
C THR A 64 5.36 22.67 -11.71
N ARG A 65 5.05 22.93 -12.99
CA ARG A 65 5.75 23.95 -13.77
C ARG A 65 5.59 25.35 -13.19
N ARG A 66 4.40 25.69 -12.65
CA ARG A 66 4.14 26.98 -12.00
C ARG A 66 4.97 27.13 -10.74
N ILE A 67 5.09 26.06 -9.92
CA ILE A 67 5.94 26.07 -8.74
C ILE A 67 7.40 26.33 -9.14
N LEU A 68 7.94 25.56 -10.10
CA LEU A 68 9.32 25.67 -10.53
C LEU A 68 9.66 27.00 -11.23
N ARG A 69 8.69 27.66 -11.88
CA ARG A 69 8.89 29.02 -12.47
C ARG A 69 9.12 30.10 -11.42
N LYS A 70 8.65 29.91 -10.19
CA LYS A 70 8.85 30.84 -9.08
C LYS A 70 10.18 30.64 -8.36
N CYS A 71 10.92 29.59 -8.71
CA CYS A 71 12.19 29.24 -8.11
C CYS A 71 13.35 29.77 -8.95
N CYS A 72 14.36 30.32 -8.29
CA CYS A 72 15.62 30.72 -8.92
C CYS A 72 16.46 29.49 -9.26
N GLY A 73 17.25 29.60 -10.35
CA GLY A 73 18.15 28.59 -10.86
C GLY A 73 17.91 28.29 -12.34
N ASP A 74 18.91 27.77 -13.03
CA ASP A 74 18.87 27.44 -14.44
C ASP A 74 18.43 26.00 -14.66
N THR A 75 18.84 25.11 -13.78
CA THR A 75 18.52 23.69 -13.81
C THR A 75 17.32 23.34 -12.91
N ILE A 76 16.69 22.20 -13.17
CA ILE A 76 15.62 21.67 -12.32
C ILE A 76 16.13 21.42 -10.89
N ASP A 77 17.35 20.95 -10.76
CA ASP A 77 17.94 20.61 -9.47
C ASP A 77 18.17 21.87 -8.62
N GLU A 78 18.72 22.94 -9.21
CA GLU A 78 18.86 24.24 -8.54
C GLU A 78 17.51 24.81 -8.08
N LYS A 79 16.47 24.72 -8.94
CA LYS A 79 15.11 25.12 -8.57
C LYS A 79 14.54 24.28 -7.44
N CYS A 80 14.82 22.98 -7.39
CA CYS A 80 14.43 22.12 -6.27
C CYS A 80 15.18 22.49 -4.97
N VAL A 81 16.46 22.85 -5.06
CA VAL A 81 17.21 23.34 -3.90
C VAL A 81 16.65 24.67 -3.40
N TYR A 82 16.34 25.61 -4.29
CA TYR A 82 15.69 26.88 -3.93
C TYR A 82 14.35 26.64 -3.21
N LEU A 83 13.50 25.79 -3.78
CA LEU A 83 12.22 25.40 -3.17
C LEU A 83 12.42 24.73 -1.81
N ALA A 84 13.43 23.87 -1.68
CA ALA A 84 13.73 23.19 -0.44
C ALA A 84 14.12 24.17 0.68
N LYS A 85 14.91 25.21 0.37
CA LYS A 85 15.24 26.27 1.33
C LYS A 85 13.99 27.02 1.81
N SER A 86 13.06 27.34 0.91
CA SER A 86 11.79 27.97 1.27
C SER A 86 10.94 27.08 2.19
N ILE A 87 10.85 25.79 1.89
CA ILE A 87 10.14 24.81 2.73
C ILE A 87 10.83 24.66 4.09
N GLN A 88 12.17 24.62 4.11
CA GLN A 88 12.96 24.55 5.34
C GLN A 88 12.63 25.71 6.28
N GLN A 89 12.57 26.93 5.78
CA GLN A 89 12.18 28.10 6.56
C GLN A 89 10.75 27.96 7.13
N THR A 90 9.82 27.54 6.30
CA THR A 90 8.43 27.26 6.74
C THR A 90 8.37 26.25 7.88
N VAL A 91 9.18 25.18 7.80
CA VAL A 91 9.22 24.11 8.82
C VAL A 91 9.91 24.61 10.09
N ILE A 92 11.01 25.36 9.98
CA ILE A 92 11.71 25.96 11.14
C ILE A 92 10.80 26.93 11.88
N GLN A 93 10.06 27.76 11.15
CA GLN A 93 9.13 28.74 11.73
C GLN A 93 7.80 28.13 12.18
N MET A 94 7.57 26.85 11.88
CA MET A 94 6.28 26.17 12.11
C MET A 94 5.07 26.94 11.54
N ASN A 95 5.27 27.62 10.41
CA ASN A 95 4.28 28.48 9.78
C ASN A 95 3.84 27.90 8.43
N ARG A 96 3.02 26.87 8.47
CA ARG A 96 2.44 26.24 7.28
C ARG A 96 0.94 26.39 7.29
N GLU A 97 0.38 26.87 6.19
CA GLU A 97 -1.06 26.90 5.97
C GLU A 97 -1.65 25.48 5.90
N PRO A 98 -2.85 25.27 6.43
CA PRO A 98 -3.58 24.01 6.30
C PRO A 98 -3.77 23.58 4.85
N ASP A 99 -3.91 22.27 4.62
CA ASP A 99 -4.16 21.76 3.28
C ASP A 99 -5.57 22.07 2.80
N VAL A 100 -5.68 22.52 1.56
CA VAL A 100 -6.97 22.67 0.87
C VAL A 100 -7.18 21.42 0.00
N TYR A 101 -8.27 20.69 0.25
CA TYR A 101 -8.61 19.47 -0.47
C TYR A 101 -9.66 19.73 -1.56
N LYS A 102 -9.40 19.19 -2.76
CA LYS A 102 -10.39 19.06 -3.82
C LYS A 102 -10.94 17.65 -3.81
N VAL A 103 -12.21 17.52 -3.50
CA VAL A 103 -12.91 16.24 -3.53
C VAL A 103 -13.43 15.98 -4.94
N SER A 104 -13.16 14.79 -5.48
CA SER A 104 -13.66 14.33 -6.77
C SER A 104 -14.14 12.90 -6.67
N GLU A 105 -15.24 12.59 -7.35
CA GLU A 105 -15.75 11.24 -7.41
C GLU A 105 -15.03 10.43 -8.50
N ARG A 106 -14.63 9.22 -8.17
CA ARG A 106 -14.07 8.27 -9.11
C ARG A 106 -14.75 6.92 -8.99
N VAL A 107 -15.14 6.37 -10.12
CA VAL A 107 -15.67 5.01 -10.21
C VAL A 107 -14.49 4.03 -10.17
N ASP A 108 -14.45 3.17 -9.16
CA ASP A 108 -13.48 2.08 -9.09
C ASP A 108 -13.71 1.10 -10.25
N ALA A 109 -12.71 0.93 -11.09
CA ALA A 109 -12.80 0.10 -12.29
C ALA A 109 -13.08 -1.37 -12.02
N ASN A 110 -12.82 -1.85 -10.79
CA ASN A 110 -12.98 -3.24 -10.40
C ASN A 110 -14.33 -3.53 -9.76
N THR A 111 -14.74 -2.65 -8.84
CA THR A 111 -15.94 -2.84 -8.01
C THR A 111 -17.13 -2.02 -8.49
N ARG A 112 -16.94 -1.09 -9.43
CA ARG A 112 -17.91 -0.11 -9.88
C ARG A 112 -18.42 0.84 -8.76
N LYS A 113 -17.80 0.81 -7.60
CA LYS A 113 -18.15 1.70 -6.49
C LYS A 113 -17.63 3.11 -6.74
N ILE A 114 -18.45 4.10 -6.46
CA ILE A 114 -18.03 5.51 -6.44
C ILE A 114 -17.19 5.72 -5.18
N ARG A 115 -16.00 6.30 -5.36
CA ARG A 115 -15.10 6.68 -4.27
C ARG A 115 -14.86 8.19 -4.33
N GLN A 116 -15.03 8.85 -3.23
CA GLN A 116 -14.60 10.24 -3.09
C GLN A 116 -13.09 10.26 -2.85
N ILE A 117 -12.38 10.91 -3.76
CA ILE A 117 -10.92 11.08 -3.71
C ILE A 117 -10.66 12.53 -3.33
N ALA A 118 -10.05 12.74 -2.19
CA ALA A 118 -9.60 14.04 -1.75
C ALA A 118 -8.13 14.24 -2.15
N SER A 119 -7.86 15.27 -2.93
CA SER A 119 -6.52 15.59 -3.43
C SER A 119 -6.10 16.98 -3.02
N THR A 120 -4.87 17.11 -2.56
CA THR A 120 -4.22 18.41 -2.26
C THR A 120 -3.39 18.90 -3.45
N SER A 121 -2.92 20.14 -3.34
CA SER A 121 -1.94 20.70 -4.27
C SER A 121 -0.65 19.87 -4.31
N VAL A 122 0.09 19.96 -5.41
CA VAL A 122 1.41 19.29 -5.52
C VAL A 122 2.38 19.87 -4.48
N HIS A 123 2.27 21.16 -4.15
CA HIS A 123 3.05 21.80 -3.11
C HIS A 123 2.76 21.19 -1.73
N SER A 124 1.48 21.04 -1.35
CA SER A 124 1.10 20.37 -0.10
C SER A 124 1.61 18.93 -0.02
N GLN A 125 1.62 18.21 -1.16
CA GLN A 125 2.12 16.84 -1.21
C GLN A 125 3.62 16.71 -0.86
N ILE A 126 4.40 17.80 -0.94
CA ILE A 126 5.81 17.79 -0.50
C ILE A 126 5.86 17.59 1.02
N TYR A 127 5.02 18.30 1.78
CA TYR A 127 4.96 18.16 3.24
C TYR A 127 4.44 16.78 3.67
N HIS A 128 3.49 16.22 2.93
CA HIS A 128 3.04 14.83 3.15
C HIS A 128 4.19 13.83 2.97
N TRP A 129 5.01 13.99 1.93
CA TRP A 129 6.17 13.13 1.72
C TRP A 129 7.25 13.38 2.77
N LEU A 130 7.48 14.64 3.16
CA LEU A 130 8.44 15.00 4.21
C LEU A 130 8.09 14.30 5.54
N PHE A 131 6.83 14.37 5.96
CA PHE A 131 6.34 13.65 7.14
C PHE A 131 6.54 12.13 7.02
N VAL A 132 6.14 11.54 5.90
CA VAL A 132 6.27 10.10 5.66
C VAL A 132 7.75 9.67 5.68
N LEU A 133 8.63 10.40 5.02
CA LEU A 133 10.06 10.09 4.98
C LEU A 133 10.73 10.24 6.37
N ALA A 134 10.30 11.21 7.16
CA ALA A 134 10.77 11.40 8.53
C ALA A 134 10.35 10.23 9.45
N CYS A 135 9.13 9.74 9.30
CA CYS A 135 8.55 8.70 10.16
C CYS A 135 8.70 7.28 9.60
N GLN A 136 9.20 7.09 8.37
CA GLN A 136 9.18 5.80 7.68
C GLN A 136 9.81 4.66 8.49
N ASP A 137 10.93 4.92 9.15
CA ASP A 137 11.62 3.89 9.94
C ASP A 137 10.79 3.46 11.18
N ILE A 138 10.08 4.41 11.80
CA ILE A 138 9.15 4.14 12.91
C ILE A 138 7.97 3.31 12.41
N PHE A 139 7.36 3.74 11.31
CA PHE A 139 6.23 3.01 10.72
C PHE A 139 6.62 1.60 10.31
N MET A 140 7.75 1.40 9.65
CA MET A 140 8.22 0.08 9.21
C MET A 140 8.52 -0.87 10.36
N LYS A 141 8.92 -0.36 11.53
CA LYS A 141 9.12 -1.18 12.75
C LYS A 141 7.80 -1.53 13.41
N GLN A 142 6.82 -0.65 13.37
CA GLN A 142 5.50 -0.87 13.97
C GLN A 142 4.61 -1.76 13.08
N ILE A 143 4.64 -1.57 11.75
CA ILE A 143 3.82 -2.30 10.79
C ILE A 143 4.17 -3.79 10.85
N TYR A 144 3.15 -4.62 11.13
CA TYR A 144 3.31 -6.06 11.23
C TYR A 144 3.78 -6.70 9.91
N VAL A 145 4.59 -7.74 10.00
CA VAL A 145 5.23 -8.37 8.82
C VAL A 145 4.23 -8.83 7.76
N HIS A 146 3.05 -9.27 8.15
CA HIS A 146 2.01 -9.72 7.23
C HIS A 146 0.97 -8.64 6.88
N GLN A 147 1.30 -7.35 7.07
CA GLN A 147 0.55 -6.26 6.47
C GLN A 147 1.06 -5.98 5.06
N CYS A 148 0.13 -5.82 4.13
CA CYS A 148 0.36 -5.64 2.71
C CYS A 148 -0.39 -4.41 2.19
N ALA A 149 -0.03 -3.96 1.01
CA ALA A 149 -0.52 -2.79 0.29
C ALA A 149 -0.02 -1.45 0.84
N SER A 150 0.32 -0.57 -0.08
CA SER A 150 0.85 0.78 0.19
C SER A 150 2.09 0.80 1.09
N ILE A 151 2.75 -0.34 1.24
CA ILE A 151 4.01 -0.52 1.96
C ILE A 151 5.08 -0.92 0.93
N PRO A 152 6.27 -0.31 0.93
CA PRO A 152 7.34 -0.65 -0.01
C PRO A 152 7.64 -2.15 -0.01
N LYS A 153 7.68 -2.76 -1.19
CA LYS A 153 7.95 -4.20 -1.42
C LYS A 153 6.92 -5.17 -0.81
N ARG A 154 5.82 -4.70 -0.21
CA ARG A 154 4.77 -5.54 0.40
C ARG A 154 3.43 -5.42 -0.34
N GLY A 155 3.43 -5.67 -1.66
CA GLY A 155 2.21 -5.73 -2.47
C GLY A 155 1.49 -7.08 -2.39
N GLY A 156 0.48 -7.28 -3.24
CA GLY A 156 -0.32 -8.52 -3.28
C GLY A 156 0.50 -9.79 -3.51
N THR A 157 1.57 -9.74 -4.31
CA THR A 157 2.49 -10.86 -4.53
C THR A 157 3.25 -11.25 -3.26
N TYR A 158 3.58 -10.27 -2.42
CA TYR A 158 4.21 -10.51 -1.12
C TYR A 158 3.26 -11.27 -0.19
N GLY A 159 2.03 -10.77 -0.05
CA GLY A 159 1.03 -11.42 0.80
C GLY A 159 0.62 -12.81 0.29
N LYS A 160 0.53 -12.99 -1.05
CA LYS A 160 0.22 -14.27 -1.69
C LYS A 160 1.12 -15.40 -1.18
N LYS A 161 2.45 -15.16 -1.11
CA LYS A 161 3.43 -16.17 -0.66
C LYS A 161 3.15 -16.70 0.75
N PHE A 162 2.68 -15.84 1.66
CA PHE A 162 2.37 -16.27 3.03
C PHE A 162 1.09 -17.10 3.08
N VAL A 163 0.03 -16.65 2.42
CA VAL A 163 -1.25 -17.39 2.40
C VAL A 163 -1.06 -18.77 1.78
N GLU A 164 -0.37 -18.88 0.65
CA GLU A 164 -0.05 -20.17 0.01
C GLU A 164 0.73 -21.10 0.96
N ARG A 165 1.83 -20.59 1.54
CA ARG A 165 2.65 -21.36 2.47
C ARG A 165 1.85 -21.88 3.66
N TRP A 166 1.02 -21.04 4.26
CA TRP A 166 0.21 -21.42 5.41
C TRP A 166 -0.85 -22.47 5.05
N LEU A 167 -1.55 -22.28 3.93
CA LEU A 167 -2.56 -23.23 3.48
C LEU A 167 -1.97 -24.58 3.14
N GLN A 168 -0.79 -24.65 2.56
CA GLN A 168 -0.10 -25.88 2.18
C GLN A 168 0.51 -26.59 3.40
N ASN A 169 1.23 -25.85 4.25
CA ASN A 169 2.10 -26.44 5.28
C ASN A 169 1.42 -26.58 6.64
N ASP A 170 0.46 -25.68 6.97
CA ASP A 170 -0.23 -25.71 8.27
C ASP A 170 -1.75 -25.91 8.10
N LYS A 171 -2.12 -27.12 7.74
CA LYS A 171 -3.53 -27.49 7.55
C LYS A 171 -4.35 -27.42 8.83
N LYS A 172 -3.71 -27.61 10.00
CA LYS A 172 -4.34 -27.58 11.32
C LYS A 172 -4.79 -26.15 11.66
N ASN A 173 -3.87 -25.19 11.70
CA ASN A 173 -4.14 -23.81 12.10
C ASN A 173 -4.80 -22.96 11.00
N THR A 174 -4.88 -23.47 9.78
CA THR A 174 -5.62 -22.85 8.65
C THR A 174 -6.92 -23.58 8.29
N LYS A 175 -7.49 -24.36 9.23
CA LYS A 175 -8.71 -25.13 9.02
C LYS A 175 -9.93 -24.26 8.73
N TYR A 176 -10.03 -23.11 9.38
CA TYR A 176 -11.06 -22.10 9.18
C TYR A 176 -10.42 -20.75 8.90
N CYS A 177 -11.15 -19.90 8.18
CA CYS A 177 -10.79 -18.52 7.94
C CYS A 177 -11.91 -17.60 8.41
N LEU A 178 -11.56 -16.63 9.27
CA LEU A 178 -12.36 -15.44 9.54
C LEU A 178 -11.91 -14.35 8.58
N LYS A 179 -12.81 -13.93 7.71
CA LYS A 179 -12.60 -12.81 6.79
C LYS A 179 -13.34 -11.59 7.30
N ILE A 180 -12.64 -10.47 7.41
CA ILE A 180 -13.15 -9.18 7.86
C ILE A 180 -12.78 -8.08 6.88
N ASP A 181 -13.54 -7.00 6.89
CA ASP A 181 -13.29 -5.76 6.15
C ASP A 181 -13.83 -4.61 7.00
N PHE A 182 -13.12 -3.49 7.10
CA PHE A 182 -13.57 -2.34 7.87
C PHE A 182 -14.51 -1.45 7.05
N LYS A 183 -15.57 -0.95 7.71
CA LYS A 183 -16.50 -0.01 7.12
C LYS A 183 -15.82 1.35 7.02
N LYS A 184 -15.73 1.92 5.80
CA LYS A 184 -15.19 3.26 5.58
C LYS A 184 -13.90 3.54 6.39
N CYS A 185 -12.93 2.62 6.36
CA CYS A 185 -11.76 2.60 7.25
C CYS A 185 -11.08 3.98 7.37
N TYR A 186 -10.83 4.65 6.24
CA TYR A 186 -10.18 5.96 6.22
C TYR A 186 -10.98 7.06 6.94
N GLN A 187 -12.29 7.09 6.73
CA GLN A 187 -13.17 8.10 7.35
C GLN A 187 -13.35 7.88 8.86
N HIS A 188 -13.25 6.63 9.32
CA HIS A 188 -13.40 6.30 10.73
C HIS A 188 -12.13 6.50 11.55
N ILE A 189 -10.95 6.57 10.91
CA ILE A 189 -9.69 6.86 11.60
C ILE A 189 -9.61 8.38 11.83
N GLN A 190 -10.00 8.81 13.03
CA GLN A 190 -10.03 10.22 13.40
C GLN A 190 -8.62 10.77 13.71
N PRO A 191 -8.34 12.05 13.40
CA PRO A 191 -7.06 12.71 13.67
C PRO A 191 -6.58 12.57 15.10
N ASP A 192 -7.43 12.72 16.09
CA ASP A 192 -7.09 12.63 17.53
C ASP A 192 -6.54 11.27 17.91
N ILE A 193 -7.15 10.21 17.39
CA ILE A 193 -6.69 8.83 17.63
C ILE A 193 -5.29 8.65 17.04
N VAL A 194 -5.09 9.11 15.80
CA VAL A 194 -3.78 9.02 15.14
C VAL A 194 -2.74 9.81 15.89
N MET A 195 -3.04 11.05 16.31
CA MET A 195 -2.13 11.90 17.07
C MET A 195 -1.76 11.29 18.42
N LYS A 196 -2.72 10.69 19.13
CA LYS A 196 -2.45 9.93 20.38
C LYS A 196 -1.44 8.80 20.14
N LEU A 197 -1.61 8.04 19.07
CA LEU A 197 -0.71 6.94 18.71
C LEU A 197 0.68 7.45 18.29
N LEU A 198 0.76 8.55 17.53
CA LEU A 198 2.01 9.16 17.10
C LEU A 198 2.79 9.71 18.29
N ARG A 199 2.15 10.43 19.21
CA ARG A 199 2.79 10.97 20.44
C ARG A 199 3.40 9.87 21.32
N ASN A 200 2.85 8.66 21.29
CA ASN A 200 3.43 7.52 22.00
C ASN A 200 4.74 7.01 21.37
N LYS A 201 5.00 7.33 20.10
CA LYS A 201 6.17 6.83 19.34
C LYS A 201 7.14 7.91 18.94
N ILE A 202 6.69 9.14 18.79
CA ILE A 202 7.46 10.29 18.28
C ILE A 202 7.61 11.31 19.39
N ARG A 203 8.85 11.75 19.62
CA ARG A 203 9.20 12.80 20.60
C ARG A 203 9.49 14.15 19.94
N ASP A 204 9.80 14.13 18.64
CA ASP A 204 10.16 15.31 17.87
C ASP A 204 8.96 16.24 17.70
N LYS A 205 9.05 17.45 18.26
CA LYS A 205 7.97 18.45 18.25
C LYS A 205 7.69 18.96 16.83
N ASN A 206 8.71 19.11 15.99
CA ASN A 206 8.55 19.59 14.62
C ASN A 206 7.79 18.58 13.78
N VAL A 207 8.12 17.31 13.94
CA VAL A 207 7.42 16.20 13.24
C VAL A 207 5.97 16.07 13.72
N LEU A 208 5.73 16.21 15.03
CA LEU A 208 4.37 16.19 15.59
C LEU A 208 3.54 17.38 15.11
N TRP A 209 4.12 18.58 15.09
CA TRP A 209 3.49 19.78 14.53
C TRP A 209 3.10 19.57 13.06
N LEU A 210 4.02 19.04 12.24
CA LEU A 210 3.71 18.75 10.83
C LEU A 210 2.60 17.71 10.69
N ALA A 211 2.59 16.67 11.53
CA ALA A 211 1.52 15.68 11.57
C ALA A 211 0.16 16.32 11.91
N GLU A 212 0.12 17.19 12.92
CA GLU A 212 -1.08 17.94 13.33
C GLU A 212 -1.61 18.81 12.18
N THR A 213 -0.74 19.60 11.56
CA THR A 213 -1.11 20.47 10.43
C THR A 213 -1.70 19.68 9.28
N ILE A 214 -1.17 18.49 8.97
CA ILE A 214 -1.69 17.62 7.91
C ILE A 214 -3.02 16.99 8.31
N LEU A 215 -3.12 16.44 9.52
CA LEU A 215 -4.27 15.66 9.97
C LEU A 215 -5.50 16.52 10.20
N TYR A 216 -5.34 17.69 10.82
CA TYR A 216 -6.46 18.58 11.09
C TYR A 216 -6.86 19.50 9.92
N SER A 217 -6.23 19.32 8.74
CA SER A 217 -6.65 20.00 7.50
C SER A 217 -7.84 19.30 6.79
N TYR A 218 -8.33 18.19 7.31
CA TYR A 218 -9.41 17.41 6.69
C TYR A 218 -10.35 16.86 7.77
N ASP A 219 -11.64 17.20 7.69
CA ASP A 219 -12.60 16.97 8.77
C ASP A 219 -13.18 15.54 8.79
N ASP A 220 -13.14 14.79 7.70
CA ASP A 220 -13.74 13.45 7.57
C ASP A 220 -12.68 12.34 7.67
N GLY A 221 -11.97 12.30 8.81
CA GLY A 221 -10.94 11.29 9.09
C GLY A 221 -9.70 11.43 8.21
N LEU A 222 -9.25 10.34 7.59
CA LEU A 222 -8.11 10.34 6.69
C LEU A 222 -8.54 10.50 5.22
N PRO A 223 -8.04 11.52 4.48
CA PRO A 223 -8.41 11.75 3.08
C PRO A 223 -7.94 10.61 2.16
N ILE A 224 -8.87 10.05 1.39
CA ILE A 224 -8.55 9.02 0.39
C ILE A 224 -7.82 9.68 -0.78
N GLY A 225 -6.58 9.26 -1.05
CA GLY A 225 -5.73 9.79 -2.13
C GLY A 225 -4.42 10.40 -1.64
N SER A 226 -4.29 10.62 -0.33
CA SER A 226 -3.04 11.09 0.28
C SER A 226 -2.09 9.92 0.60
N VAL A 227 -0.79 10.14 0.40
CA VAL A 227 0.25 9.18 0.80
C VAL A 227 0.30 9.03 2.31
N THR A 228 0.15 10.13 3.05
CA THR A 228 0.13 10.12 4.52
C THR A 228 -0.99 9.23 5.05
N SER A 229 -2.20 9.36 4.49
CA SER A 229 -3.34 8.53 4.88
C SER A 229 -3.09 7.04 4.72
N GLN A 230 -2.39 6.64 3.66
CA GLN A 230 -2.06 5.23 3.43
C GLN A 230 -1.10 4.68 4.48
N TRP A 231 -0.08 5.45 4.86
CA TRP A 231 0.86 5.06 5.90
C TRP A 231 0.21 5.04 7.28
N LEU A 232 -0.59 6.05 7.60
CA LEU A 232 -1.27 6.15 8.89
C LEU A 232 -2.36 5.08 9.05
N CYS A 233 -3.09 4.74 7.98
CA CYS A 233 -4.02 3.61 8.00
C CYS A 233 -3.30 2.31 8.33
N ASN A 234 -2.19 2.00 7.65
CA ASN A 234 -1.38 0.82 7.98
C ASN A 234 -0.81 0.87 9.40
N PHE A 235 -0.43 2.05 9.88
CA PHE A 235 0.07 2.24 11.24
C PHE A 235 -1.02 1.94 12.29
N VAL A 236 -2.26 2.40 12.09
CA VAL A 236 -3.39 2.08 12.98
C VAL A 236 -3.73 0.58 12.91
N ILE A 237 -3.83 0.00 11.71
CA ILE A 237 -4.09 -1.44 11.53
C ILE A 237 -3.00 -2.30 12.17
N SER A 238 -1.77 -1.81 12.31
CA SER A 238 -0.69 -2.56 12.96
C SER A 238 -1.00 -2.90 14.43
N TYR A 239 -1.69 -2.01 15.14
CA TYR A 239 -2.12 -2.29 16.53
C TYR A 239 -3.10 -3.45 16.59
N ILE A 240 -4.00 -3.56 15.61
CA ILE A 240 -4.93 -4.70 15.48
C ILE A 240 -4.15 -5.99 15.20
N CYS A 241 -3.14 -5.94 14.33
CA CYS A 241 -2.30 -7.09 14.05
C CYS A 241 -1.52 -7.55 15.27
N HIS A 242 -0.95 -6.62 16.04
CA HIS A 242 -0.26 -6.92 17.30
C HIS A 242 -1.21 -7.51 18.34
N TYR A 243 -2.40 -6.94 18.51
CA TYR A 243 -3.42 -7.48 19.40
C TYR A 243 -3.81 -8.92 19.05
N LEU A 244 -4.02 -9.21 17.75
CA LEU A 244 -4.28 -10.57 17.28
C LEU A 244 -3.15 -11.53 17.62
N LYS A 245 -1.89 -11.10 17.48
CA LYS A 245 -0.72 -11.95 17.70
C LYS A 245 -0.37 -12.11 19.17
N GLU A 246 -0.30 -11.02 19.89
CA GLU A 246 0.28 -10.94 21.23
C GLU A 246 -0.76 -11.26 22.33
N THR A 247 -2.01 -10.82 22.12
CA THR A 247 -3.10 -11.02 23.11
C THR A 247 -3.96 -12.22 22.76
N LEU A 248 -4.42 -12.31 21.50
CA LEU A 248 -5.34 -13.38 21.09
C LEU A 248 -4.64 -14.65 20.60
N ASN A 249 -3.30 -14.65 20.56
CA ASN A 249 -2.47 -15.79 20.17
C ASN A 249 -2.91 -16.42 18.84
N VAL A 250 -3.17 -15.57 17.83
CA VAL A 250 -3.51 -16.00 16.48
C VAL A 250 -2.25 -16.41 15.74
N GLU A 251 -2.17 -17.65 15.26
CA GLU A 251 -1.00 -18.17 14.54
C GLU A 251 -0.80 -17.46 13.20
N HIS A 252 -1.85 -17.37 12.41
CA HIS A 252 -1.80 -16.80 11.06
C HIS A 252 -2.86 -15.73 10.87
N CYS A 253 -2.42 -14.50 10.61
CA CYS A 253 -3.26 -13.39 10.18
C CYS A 253 -2.52 -12.53 9.16
N ILE A 254 -3.26 -11.99 8.21
CA ILE A 254 -2.75 -11.12 7.15
C ILE A 254 -3.77 -10.03 6.83
N PHE A 255 -3.27 -8.82 6.62
CA PHE A 255 -4.08 -7.66 6.24
C PHE A 255 -3.58 -7.05 4.93
N TYR A 256 -4.50 -6.68 4.08
CA TYR A 256 -4.27 -5.91 2.86
C TYR A 256 -5.04 -4.61 2.98
N MET A 257 -4.41 -3.57 3.55
CA MET A 257 -5.08 -2.38 4.07
C MET A 257 -6.19 -2.77 5.06
N ASP A 258 -7.43 -2.47 4.73
CA ASP A 258 -8.64 -2.71 5.50
C ASP A 258 -9.24 -4.14 5.38
N ASP A 259 -8.79 -4.94 4.44
CA ASP A 259 -9.26 -6.33 4.22
C ASP A 259 -8.36 -7.31 5.00
N GLY A 260 -8.90 -8.09 5.92
CA GLY A 260 -8.18 -9.00 6.79
C GLY A 260 -8.63 -10.46 6.68
N CYS A 261 -7.65 -11.38 6.70
CA CYS A 261 -7.87 -12.82 6.83
C CYS A 261 -7.16 -13.34 8.09
N ILE A 262 -7.91 -13.98 8.97
CA ILE A 262 -7.46 -14.55 10.24
C ILE A 262 -7.77 -16.04 10.22
N PHE A 263 -6.75 -16.87 10.39
CA PHE A 263 -6.91 -18.31 10.31
C PHE A 263 -6.92 -18.96 11.71
N GLY A 264 -7.57 -20.13 11.80
CA GLY A 264 -7.63 -20.87 13.04
C GLY A 264 -8.11 -22.31 12.86
N ASN A 265 -7.90 -23.09 13.89
CA ASN A 265 -8.26 -24.52 13.93
C ASN A 265 -9.71 -24.78 14.40
N ASN A 266 -10.34 -23.80 15.04
CA ASN A 266 -11.65 -23.93 15.66
C ASN A 266 -12.58 -22.76 15.27
N LYS A 267 -13.76 -23.09 14.74
CA LYS A 267 -14.77 -22.11 14.30
C LYS A 267 -15.29 -21.26 15.48
N LYS A 268 -15.57 -21.87 16.63
CA LYS A 268 -16.06 -21.18 17.84
C LYS A 268 -15.01 -20.18 18.36
N LYS A 269 -13.71 -20.56 18.35
CA LYS A 269 -12.60 -19.66 18.72
C LYS A 269 -12.53 -18.44 17.79
N LEU A 270 -12.71 -18.60 16.48
CA LEU A 270 -12.71 -17.47 15.53
C LEU A 270 -13.90 -16.53 15.74
N HIS A 271 -15.08 -17.05 16.10
CA HIS A 271 -16.22 -16.20 16.48
C HIS A 271 -15.94 -15.42 17.78
N LYS A 272 -15.25 -16.04 18.76
CA LYS A 272 -14.82 -15.33 19.98
C LYS A 272 -13.81 -14.22 19.63
N ILE A 273 -12.79 -14.52 18.82
CA ILE A 273 -11.80 -13.55 18.34
C ILE A 273 -12.52 -12.37 17.64
N LYS A 274 -13.54 -12.63 16.81
CA LYS A 274 -14.29 -11.57 16.15
C LYS A 274 -14.96 -10.62 17.14
N ARG A 275 -15.57 -11.13 18.22
CA ARG A 275 -16.19 -10.27 19.24
C ARG A 275 -15.17 -9.41 19.99
N GLU A 276 -14.05 -10.01 20.38
CA GLU A 276 -12.94 -9.30 21.04
C GLU A 276 -12.30 -8.25 20.12
N LEU A 277 -12.25 -8.53 18.79
CA LEU A 277 -11.82 -7.56 17.79
C LEU A 277 -12.80 -6.40 17.63
N ASP A 278 -14.12 -6.61 17.70
CA ASP A 278 -15.08 -5.52 17.60
C ASP A 278 -14.86 -4.51 18.73
N GLU A 279 -14.69 -4.98 19.95
CA GLU A 279 -14.42 -4.15 21.14
C GLU A 279 -13.09 -3.41 20.99
N TYR A 280 -12.02 -4.12 20.61
CA TYR A 280 -10.70 -3.53 20.44
C TYR A 280 -10.67 -2.50 19.29
N CYS A 281 -11.25 -2.83 18.14
CA CYS A 281 -11.29 -1.94 16.97
C CYS A 281 -12.12 -0.67 17.23
N SER A 282 -13.18 -0.77 18.05
CA SER A 282 -14.00 0.39 18.41
C SER A 282 -13.21 1.47 19.14
N SER A 283 -12.16 1.10 19.90
CA SER A 283 -11.26 2.05 20.55
C SER A 283 -10.43 2.91 19.58
N PHE A 284 -10.33 2.48 18.31
CA PHE A 284 -9.72 3.22 17.20
C PHE A 284 -10.77 3.85 16.26
N GLY A 285 -12.04 3.85 16.63
CA GLY A 285 -13.14 4.27 15.78
C GLY A 285 -13.45 3.31 14.62
N LEU A 286 -12.78 2.18 14.53
CA LEU A 286 -12.93 1.22 13.44
C LEU A 286 -14.10 0.28 13.68
N VAL A 287 -14.91 0.08 12.64
CA VAL A 287 -16.07 -0.80 12.64
C VAL A 287 -15.89 -1.90 11.61
N ILE A 288 -15.98 -3.16 12.04
CA ILE A 288 -15.98 -4.31 11.13
C ILE A 288 -17.33 -4.36 10.41
N LYS A 289 -17.32 -4.53 9.07
CA LYS A 289 -18.53 -4.67 8.27
C LYS A 289 -19.35 -5.90 8.66
N ASP A 290 -20.67 -5.80 8.54
CA ASP A 290 -21.60 -6.88 8.89
C ASP A 290 -21.46 -8.14 8.01
N ASN A 291 -20.85 -8.01 6.83
CA ASN A 291 -20.61 -9.11 5.90
C ASN A 291 -19.35 -9.95 6.20
N TRP A 292 -18.82 -9.86 7.42
CA TRP A 292 -17.73 -10.74 7.88
C TRP A 292 -18.17 -12.21 7.85
N GLN A 293 -17.23 -13.14 7.67
CA GLN A 293 -17.54 -14.55 7.49
C GLN A 293 -16.51 -15.43 8.19
N VAL A 294 -16.99 -16.50 8.84
CA VAL A 294 -16.15 -17.63 9.26
C VAL A 294 -16.55 -18.86 8.46
N PHE A 295 -15.61 -19.38 7.71
CA PHE A 295 -15.88 -20.55 6.84
C PHE A 295 -14.77 -21.59 6.93
N ARG A 296 -15.12 -22.85 6.58
CA ARG A 296 -14.15 -23.93 6.40
C ARG A 296 -13.34 -23.66 5.15
N VAL A 297 -12.01 -23.60 5.31
CA VAL A 297 -11.11 -23.46 4.16
C VAL A 297 -11.14 -24.74 3.32
N ASP A 298 -10.93 -24.61 2.03
CA ASP A 298 -10.81 -25.69 1.07
C ASP A 298 -9.97 -26.86 1.59
N TYR A 299 -10.42 -28.08 1.31
CA TYR A 299 -9.70 -29.32 1.65
C TYR A 299 -10.12 -30.45 0.72
N ILE A 300 -9.22 -31.39 0.50
CA ILE A 300 -9.51 -32.61 -0.28
C ILE A 300 -10.15 -33.62 0.67
N ASP A 301 -11.37 -34.09 0.32
CA ASP A 301 -12.03 -35.19 1.00
C ASP A 301 -11.47 -36.53 0.50
N LYS A 302 -10.51 -37.08 1.24
CA LYS A 302 -9.82 -38.29 0.85
C LYS A 302 -10.75 -39.51 0.72
N LYS A 303 -11.79 -39.63 1.59
CA LYS A 303 -12.73 -40.75 1.57
C LYS A 303 -13.58 -40.70 0.33
N GLU A 304 -14.15 -39.57 0.03
CA GLU A 304 -15.03 -39.41 -1.16
C GLU A 304 -14.20 -39.41 -2.45
N SER A 305 -12.99 -38.88 -2.43
CA SER A 305 -12.06 -38.93 -3.59
C SER A 305 -11.69 -40.35 -3.93
N ALA A 306 -11.40 -41.22 -2.95
CA ALA A 306 -11.12 -42.63 -3.18
C ALA A 306 -12.33 -43.37 -3.73
N ARG A 307 -13.55 -43.11 -3.20
CA ARG A 307 -14.80 -43.72 -3.68
C ARG A 307 -15.13 -43.33 -5.12
N MET A 308 -14.84 -42.06 -5.49
CA MET A 308 -15.23 -41.50 -6.79
C MET A 308 -14.13 -41.58 -7.86
N GLY A 309 -12.95 -42.07 -7.52
CA GLY A 309 -11.79 -42.13 -8.41
C GLY A 309 -11.27 -40.77 -8.91
N LYS A 310 -11.64 -39.66 -8.25
CA LYS A 310 -11.23 -38.30 -8.60
C LYS A 310 -11.06 -37.42 -7.35
N THR A 311 -10.24 -36.40 -7.45
CA THR A 311 -10.04 -35.43 -6.35
C THR A 311 -11.32 -34.64 -6.10
N ILE A 312 -11.86 -34.74 -4.87
CA ILE A 312 -13.04 -34.02 -4.43
C ILE A 312 -12.64 -32.94 -3.44
N HIS A 313 -12.84 -31.70 -3.85
CA HIS A 313 -12.66 -30.53 -2.99
C HIS A 313 -13.94 -30.23 -2.21
N LYS A 314 -13.81 -30.00 -0.91
CA LYS A 314 -14.85 -29.51 -0.01
C LYS A 314 -14.37 -28.27 0.73
N GLY A 315 -15.30 -27.54 1.32
CA GLY A 315 -15.00 -26.25 1.93
C GLY A 315 -15.01 -25.12 0.92
N ARG A 316 -14.29 -24.04 1.21
CA ARG A 316 -14.34 -22.82 0.41
C ARG A 316 -12.93 -22.26 0.22
N PHE A 317 -12.61 -21.81 -1.00
CA PHE A 317 -11.37 -21.06 -1.25
C PHE A 317 -11.35 -19.71 -0.50
N VAL A 318 -10.16 -19.24 -0.18
CA VAL A 318 -9.96 -17.92 0.41
C VAL A 318 -9.83 -16.89 -0.71
N ASP A 319 -10.81 -16.00 -0.84
CA ASP A 319 -10.79 -14.91 -1.82
C ASP A 319 -10.14 -13.67 -1.21
N PHE A 320 -8.87 -13.38 -1.55
CA PHE A 320 -8.09 -12.32 -0.95
C PHE A 320 -7.07 -11.72 -1.93
N MET A 321 -6.80 -10.42 -1.87
CA MET A 321 -5.79 -9.71 -2.70
C MET A 321 -5.92 -9.93 -4.22
N GLY A 322 -7.11 -10.25 -4.72
CA GLY A 322 -7.32 -10.51 -6.16
C GLY A 322 -7.08 -11.96 -6.58
N TYR A 323 -6.81 -12.85 -5.63
CA TYR A 323 -6.60 -14.28 -5.84
C TYR A 323 -7.67 -15.11 -5.13
N LYS A 324 -7.86 -16.34 -5.61
CA LYS A 324 -8.58 -17.42 -4.95
C LYS A 324 -7.57 -18.47 -4.53
N PHE A 325 -7.42 -18.66 -3.23
CA PHE A 325 -6.48 -19.62 -2.66
C PHE A 325 -7.20 -20.92 -2.31
N TYR A 326 -6.72 -22.01 -2.87
CA TYR A 326 -7.04 -23.38 -2.53
C TYR A 326 -5.90 -24.01 -1.72
N ARG A 327 -6.05 -25.25 -1.27
CA ARG A 327 -4.99 -25.93 -0.50
C ARG A 327 -3.78 -26.28 -1.34
N ASP A 328 -3.98 -26.57 -2.60
CA ASP A 328 -3.00 -27.11 -3.54
C ASP A 328 -2.58 -26.10 -4.59
N HIS A 329 -3.42 -25.10 -4.87
CA HIS A 329 -3.16 -24.11 -5.92
C HIS A 329 -3.76 -22.74 -5.62
N THR A 330 -3.42 -21.78 -6.46
CA THR A 330 -3.95 -20.40 -6.40
C THR A 330 -4.37 -19.95 -7.79
N GLU A 331 -5.58 -19.42 -7.89
CA GLU A 331 -6.12 -18.84 -9.12
C GLU A 331 -6.20 -17.32 -9.05
N ILE A 332 -6.10 -16.67 -10.21
CA ILE A 332 -6.47 -15.25 -10.32
C ILE A 332 -8.00 -15.15 -10.37
N ARG A 333 -8.58 -14.16 -9.72
CA ARG A 333 -10.04 -13.91 -9.80
C ARG A 333 -10.51 -13.83 -11.24
N ARG A 334 -11.63 -14.50 -11.55
CA ARG A 334 -12.24 -14.57 -12.90
C ARG A 334 -12.36 -13.18 -13.57
N ALA A 335 -12.80 -12.17 -12.83
CA ALA A 335 -12.91 -10.81 -13.36
C ALA A 335 -11.56 -10.21 -13.81
N THR A 336 -10.48 -10.52 -13.11
CA THR A 336 -9.13 -10.10 -13.49
C THR A 336 -8.64 -10.90 -14.70
N SER A 337 -8.84 -12.21 -14.72
CA SER A 337 -8.49 -13.08 -15.85
C SER A 337 -9.20 -12.64 -17.14
N LEU A 338 -10.50 -12.34 -17.08
CA LEU A 338 -11.26 -11.83 -18.23
C LEU A 338 -10.73 -10.48 -18.74
N ARG A 339 -10.34 -9.57 -17.84
CA ARG A 339 -9.73 -8.28 -18.24
C ARG A 339 -8.37 -8.46 -18.91
N ILE A 340 -7.56 -9.37 -18.40
CA ILE A 340 -6.30 -9.78 -19.02
C ILE A 340 -6.57 -10.27 -20.43
N ARG A 341 -7.43 -11.28 -20.60
CA ARG A 341 -7.77 -11.85 -21.91
C ARG A 341 -8.26 -10.80 -22.90
N ARG A 342 -9.19 -9.91 -22.50
CA ARG A 342 -9.70 -8.83 -23.36
C ARG A 342 -8.60 -7.89 -23.81
N LYS A 343 -7.67 -7.53 -22.92
CA LYS A 343 -6.57 -6.61 -23.22
C LYS A 343 -5.57 -7.24 -24.20
N PHE A 344 -5.18 -8.48 -23.98
CA PHE A 344 -4.29 -9.20 -24.89
C PHE A 344 -4.97 -9.49 -26.24
N LYS A 345 -6.27 -9.84 -26.27
CA LYS A 345 -7.03 -9.97 -27.53
C LYS A 345 -7.02 -8.66 -28.33
N LYS A 346 -7.21 -7.51 -27.66
CA LYS A 346 -7.11 -6.21 -28.32
C LYS A 346 -5.70 -5.94 -28.87
N ALA A 347 -4.66 -6.19 -28.09
CA ALA A 347 -3.28 -6.03 -28.56
C ALA A 347 -2.97 -6.92 -29.77
N ARG A 348 -3.38 -8.21 -29.71
CA ARG A 348 -3.22 -9.14 -30.84
C ARG A 348 -3.90 -8.65 -32.11
N LYS A 349 -5.13 -8.13 -32.02
CA LYS A 349 -5.86 -7.56 -33.17
C LYS A 349 -5.11 -6.41 -33.83
N HIS A 350 -4.57 -5.45 -33.02
CA HIS A 350 -3.75 -4.35 -33.58
C HIS A 350 -2.48 -4.86 -34.26
N ILE A 351 -1.79 -5.86 -33.69
CA ILE A 351 -0.60 -6.46 -34.31
C ILE A 351 -0.97 -7.13 -35.66
N GLN A 352 -2.06 -7.91 -35.68
CA GLN A 352 -2.53 -8.59 -36.90
C GLN A 352 -2.91 -7.59 -38.01
N ASN A 353 -3.48 -6.45 -37.65
CA ASN A 353 -3.83 -5.39 -38.59
C ASN A 353 -2.64 -4.49 -38.96
N LYS A 354 -1.42 -4.80 -38.50
CA LYS A 354 -0.21 -3.94 -38.67
C LYS A 354 -0.38 -2.54 -38.09
N GLU A 355 -1.28 -2.35 -37.13
CA GLU A 355 -1.53 -1.08 -36.46
C GLU A 355 -0.54 -0.86 -35.30
N GLN A 356 -0.15 0.38 -35.06
CA GLN A 356 0.72 0.73 -33.94
C GLN A 356 -0.01 0.57 -32.60
N LEU A 357 0.62 -0.12 -31.63
CA LEU A 357 0.09 -0.26 -30.29
C LEU A 357 0.22 1.07 -29.53
N SER A 358 -0.87 1.55 -28.93
CA SER A 358 -0.80 2.73 -28.07
C SER A 358 0.01 2.41 -26.80
N SER A 359 0.79 3.41 -26.31
CA SER A 359 1.60 3.28 -25.07
C SER A 359 0.75 2.82 -23.89
N ARG A 360 -0.52 3.25 -23.81
CA ARG A 360 -1.47 2.83 -22.77
C ARG A 360 -1.83 1.34 -22.86
N LEU A 361 -1.94 0.80 -24.08
CA LEU A 361 -2.24 -0.63 -24.28
C LEU A 361 -1.01 -1.47 -23.94
N CYS A 362 0.18 -1.05 -24.40
CA CYS A 362 1.46 -1.71 -24.07
C CYS A 362 1.70 -1.74 -22.56
N ALA A 363 1.65 -0.59 -21.89
CA ALA A 363 1.82 -0.49 -20.44
C ALA A 363 0.84 -1.39 -19.67
N GLY A 364 -0.41 -1.47 -20.17
CA GLY A 364 -1.39 -2.34 -19.56
C GLY A 364 -1.14 -3.83 -19.77
N CYS A 365 -0.62 -4.26 -20.92
CA CYS A 365 -0.21 -5.65 -21.14
C CYS A 365 1.01 -6.00 -20.27
N LEU A 366 2.03 -5.14 -20.23
CA LEU A 366 3.20 -5.31 -19.37
C LEU A 366 2.84 -5.44 -17.89
N SER A 367 1.93 -4.59 -17.41
CA SER A 367 1.42 -4.67 -16.02
C SER A 367 0.78 -6.02 -15.70
N TYR A 368 0.09 -6.63 -16.65
CA TYR A 368 -0.53 -7.95 -16.46
C TYR A 368 0.44 -9.12 -16.63
N MET A 369 1.54 -8.96 -17.34
CA MET A 369 2.54 -10.03 -17.49
C MET A 369 3.10 -10.50 -16.15
N GLY A 370 3.29 -9.59 -15.18
CA GLY A 370 3.68 -9.95 -13.82
C GLY A 370 2.69 -10.88 -13.13
N ALA A 371 1.39 -10.65 -13.32
CA ALA A 371 0.34 -11.50 -12.79
C ALA A 371 0.25 -12.86 -13.51
N ILE A 372 0.50 -12.88 -14.83
CA ILE A 372 0.48 -14.09 -15.65
C ILE A 372 1.67 -15.02 -15.35
N LYS A 373 2.88 -14.47 -15.19
CA LYS A 373 4.07 -15.27 -14.81
C LYS A 373 3.84 -16.12 -13.56
N ILE A 374 3.02 -15.62 -12.64
CA ILE A 374 2.64 -16.32 -11.42
C ILE A 374 1.70 -17.52 -11.71
N GLN A 375 0.95 -17.49 -12.82
CA GLN A 375 -0.02 -18.52 -13.20
C GLN A 375 0.53 -19.53 -14.19
N ILE A 376 1.50 -19.17 -15.04
CA ILE A 376 2.09 -20.06 -16.06
C ILE A 376 2.79 -21.26 -15.42
N HIS A 377 3.35 -21.12 -14.23
CA HIS A 377 3.95 -22.25 -13.50
C HIS A 377 2.95 -23.39 -13.22
N PHE A 378 1.66 -23.12 -13.30
CA PHE A 378 0.60 -24.12 -13.01
C PHE A 378 -0.02 -24.71 -14.27
N ILE A 379 -0.16 -23.92 -15.34
CA ILE A 379 -0.81 -24.39 -16.60
C ILE A 379 0.12 -25.33 -17.38
N PHE A 380 1.43 -25.19 -17.26
CA PHE A 380 2.40 -26.08 -17.91
C PHE A 380 2.53 -27.47 -17.25
N ILE A 381 2.10 -27.61 -15.98
CA ILE A 381 2.17 -28.91 -15.26
C ILE A 381 0.90 -29.75 -15.50
N THR A 382 -0.20 -29.15 -15.94
CA THR A 382 -1.48 -29.87 -16.14
C THR A 382 -1.80 -30.21 -17.59
N ASN A 383 -0.91 -29.87 -18.54
CA ASN A 383 -1.05 -30.17 -19.97
C ASN A 383 0.21 -30.80 -20.58
N ILE A 384 0.94 -31.63 -19.80
CA ILE A 384 1.90 -32.62 -20.29
C ILE A 384 1.43 -34.00 -19.86
#